data_dbadfaccf22d4f1ab4d1ae2f655333ce
#
_entry.id   dbadfaccf22d4f1ab4d1ae2f655333ce
#
_cell.length_a   1.000
_cell.length_b   1.000
_cell.length_c   1.000
_cell.angle_alpha   90.00
_cell.angle_beta   90.00
_cell.angle_gamma   90.00
#
_symmetry.space_group_name_H-M   'P 1'
#
loop_
_entity.id
_entity.type
_entity.pdbx_description
1 polymer ?
#
loop_
_entity_poly.entity_id
_entity_poly.type
_entity_poly.pdbx_seq_one_letter_code
_entity_poly.pdbx_strand_id
1 'polypeptide(L)'
;RQIQDMRVLRLIKKYLKSGVMENGVICKTEEGSPQGGPLSPLLANIYLNEFDWEMHSRGVKLVRYADDIVVFAKSKRAAERLLESCRRCLEGKLKLKMNTEKSKVTSIFAQKNFKFLGFCLSKNGSGIYIRAHRKSLNKAKEKLKLLTKRNRGRNVRRVMQEVKVFIRGWIGYFRVADMKRTLMSWDE
;
A
#
# COMPACT_ATOMS: atom_id res chain seq x y z
N ARG A 1 12.60 -15.23 19.56
CA ARG A 1 13.22 -13.89 19.32
C ARG A 1 13.83 -13.87 17.93
N GLN A 2 13.44 -12.92 17.09
CA GLN A 2 13.95 -12.80 15.71
C GLN A 2 15.36 -12.18 15.66
N ILE A 3 15.70 -11.29 16.60
CA ILE A 3 17.02 -10.64 16.72
C ILE A 3 17.61 -11.02 18.07
N GLN A 4 18.82 -11.61 18.06
CA GLN A 4 19.52 -12.05 19.27
C GLN A 4 20.72 -11.17 19.62
N ASP A 5 21.31 -10.45 18.65
CA ASP A 5 22.45 -9.58 18.90
C ASP A 5 22.05 -8.36 19.74
N MET A 6 22.62 -8.28 20.94
CA MET A 6 22.37 -7.19 21.89
C MET A 6 22.85 -5.82 21.41
N ARG A 7 23.85 -5.77 20.52
CA ARG A 7 24.35 -4.51 19.93
C ARG A 7 23.31 -3.95 18.99
N VAL A 8 22.71 -4.81 18.12
CA VAL A 8 21.64 -4.44 17.20
C VAL A 8 20.41 -3.99 17.99
N LEU A 9 20.01 -4.72 19.03
CA LEU A 9 18.88 -4.32 19.89
C LEU A 9 19.08 -2.96 20.56
N ARG A 10 20.31 -2.68 21.03
CA ARG A 10 20.66 -1.36 21.60
C ARG A 10 20.55 -0.24 20.56
N LEU A 11 21.01 -0.48 19.32
CA LEU A 11 20.88 0.49 18.23
C LEU A 11 19.42 0.76 17.87
N ILE A 12 18.60 -0.27 17.74
CA ILE A 12 17.15 -0.13 17.50
C ILE A 12 16.51 0.68 18.64
N LYS A 13 16.84 0.38 19.90
CA LYS A 13 16.33 1.12 21.05
C LYS A 13 16.74 2.60 21.02
N LYS A 14 17.99 2.90 20.65
CA LYS A 14 18.46 4.28 20.48
C LYS A 14 17.70 4.99 19.37
N TYR A 15 17.49 4.33 18.22
CA TYR A 15 16.72 4.86 17.10
C TYR A 15 15.27 5.19 17.49
N LEU A 16 14.58 4.27 18.17
CA LEU A 16 13.21 4.51 18.63
C LEU A 16 13.08 5.62 19.67
N LYS A 17 14.15 5.89 20.42
CA LYS A 17 14.19 6.96 21.44
C LYS A 17 14.71 8.31 20.94
N SER A 18 15.25 8.37 19.71
CA SER A 18 15.90 9.59 19.20
C SER A 18 14.94 10.75 18.93
N GLY A 19 13.65 10.46 18.81
CA GLY A 19 12.66 11.46 18.41
C GLY A 19 12.77 11.87 16.93
N VAL A 20 12.02 12.88 16.54
CA VAL A 20 12.02 13.46 15.19
C VAL A 20 12.46 14.91 15.28
N MET A 21 13.34 15.33 14.38
CA MET A 21 13.69 16.73 14.26
C MET A 21 12.73 17.40 13.26
N GLU A 22 11.88 18.29 13.77
CA GLU A 22 11.01 19.13 12.95
C GLU A 22 11.40 20.59 13.10
N ASN A 23 11.73 21.27 12.00
CA ASN A 23 12.13 22.69 12.00
C ASN A 23 13.26 23.04 12.97
N GLY A 24 14.22 22.11 13.17
CA GLY A 24 15.35 22.31 14.10
C GLY A 24 15.05 22.01 15.57
N VAL A 25 13.83 21.59 15.90
CA VAL A 25 13.44 21.20 17.28
C VAL A 25 13.29 19.68 17.35
N ILE A 26 13.86 19.06 18.38
CA ILE A 26 13.73 17.61 18.62
C ILE A 26 12.41 17.36 19.35
N CYS A 27 11.43 16.80 18.64
CA CYS A 27 10.18 16.34 19.22
C CYS A 27 10.32 14.86 19.64
N LYS A 28 10.05 14.56 20.91
CA LYS A 28 10.01 13.17 21.39
C LYS A 28 8.80 12.47 20.77
N THR A 29 9.02 11.30 20.20
CA THR A 29 7.94 10.41 19.77
C THR A 29 7.49 9.58 20.98
N GLU A 30 6.25 9.76 21.41
CA GLU A 30 5.67 8.99 22.52
C GLU A 30 5.23 7.59 22.08
N GLU A 31 4.78 7.43 20.83
CA GLU A 31 4.33 6.16 20.28
C GLU A 31 4.92 5.91 18.87
N GLY A 32 5.26 4.64 18.59
CA GLY A 32 5.66 4.19 17.26
C GLY A 32 7.11 4.51 16.88
N SER A 33 7.36 4.53 15.57
CA SER A 33 8.64 4.92 14.98
C SER A 33 8.48 6.18 14.14
N PRO A 34 9.54 6.98 13.97
CA PRO A 34 9.48 8.20 13.16
C PRO A 34 8.93 7.92 11.75
N GLN A 35 7.92 8.68 11.33
CA GLN A 35 7.36 8.56 9.99
C GLN A 35 8.40 8.98 8.94
N GLY A 36 8.64 8.12 7.92
CA GLY A 36 9.66 8.37 6.89
C GLY A 36 11.09 7.95 7.28
N GLY A 37 11.29 7.42 8.49
CA GLY A 37 12.60 6.90 8.90
C GLY A 37 12.99 5.61 8.13
N PRO A 38 14.29 5.40 7.81
CA PRO A 38 14.75 4.29 6.98
C PRO A 38 14.51 2.91 7.60
N LEU A 39 14.48 2.81 8.93
CA LEU A 39 14.23 1.57 9.66
C LEU A 39 12.74 1.28 9.91
N SER A 40 11.87 2.28 9.81
CA SER A 40 10.45 2.16 10.14
C SER A 40 9.75 1.05 9.34
N PRO A 41 9.92 0.91 8.01
CA PRO A 41 9.30 -0.19 7.25
C PRO A 41 9.80 -1.57 7.66
N LEU A 42 11.10 -1.69 7.99
CA LEU A 42 11.69 -2.94 8.43
C LEU A 42 11.15 -3.35 9.81
N LEU A 43 11.12 -2.41 10.76
CA LEU A 43 10.59 -2.66 12.10
C LEU A 43 9.11 -2.99 12.08
N ALA A 44 8.32 -2.31 11.25
CA ALA A 44 6.91 -2.62 11.03
C ALA A 44 6.72 -4.04 10.48
N ASN A 45 7.54 -4.47 9.51
CA ASN A 45 7.49 -5.82 8.98
C ASN A 45 7.87 -6.88 10.02
N ILE A 46 8.90 -6.63 10.83
CA ILE A 46 9.29 -7.54 11.93
C ILE A 46 8.14 -7.66 12.94
N TYR A 47 7.52 -6.55 13.29
CA TYR A 47 6.45 -6.51 14.28
C TYR A 47 5.17 -7.20 13.78
N LEU A 48 4.75 -6.92 12.54
CA LEU A 48 3.57 -7.52 11.91
C LEU A 48 3.78 -8.98 11.48
N ASN A 49 5.01 -9.49 11.47
CA ASN A 49 5.28 -10.88 11.16
C ASN A 49 4.59 -11.85 12.13
N GLU A 50 4.38 -11.45 13.38
CA GLU A 50 3.62 -12.25 14.35
C GLU A 50 2.15 -12.40 13.93
N PHE A 51 1.55 -11.32 13.41
CA PHE A 51 0.22 -11.37 12.81
C PHE A 51 0.18 -12.28 11.57
N ASP A 52 1.18 -12.19 10.70
CA ASP A 52 1.26 -13.03 9.50
C ASP A 52 1.31 -14.51 9.87
N TRP A 53 2.13 -14.90 10.84
CA TRP A 53 2.21 -16.28 11.34
C TRP A 53 0.92 -16.76 12.00
N GLU A 54 0.29 -15.93 12.82
CA GLU A 54 -1.00 -16.25 13.43
C GLU A 54 -2.08 -16.53 12.37
N MET A 55 -2.16 -15.69 11.34
CA MET A 55 -3.13 -15.89 10.27
C MET A 55 -2.78 -17.10 9.40
N HIS A 56 -1.49 -17.31 9.10
CA HIS A 56 -1.02 -18.44 8.31
C HIS A 56 -1.27 -19.78 9.02
N SER A 57 -0.97 -19.88 10.32
CA SER A 57 -1.21 -21.10 11.11
C SER A 57 -2.69 -21.50 11.16
N ARG A 58 -3.59 -20.54 10.99
CA ARG A 58 -5.05 -20.74 10.92
C ARG A 58 -5.55 -21.03 9.50
N GLY A 59 -4.65 -21.16 8.51
CA GLY A 59 -4.99 -21.40 7.11
C GLY A 59 -5.67 -20.21 6.41
N VAL A 60 -5.55 -19.00 6.97
CA VAL A 60 -6.14 -17.78 6.40
C VAL A 60 -5.29 -17.31 5.23
N LYS A 61 -5.90 -17.14 4.06
CA LYS A 61 -5.23 -16.57 2.88
C LYS A 61 -5.23 -15.04 2.99
N LEU A 62 -4.04 -14.46 3.10
CA LEU A 62 -3.84 -13.02 3.17
C LEU A 62 -2.69 -12.57 2.29
N VAL A 63 -2.74 -11.32 1.90
CA VAL A 63 -1.64 -10.59 1.25
C VAL A 63 -1.42 -9.31 2.04
N ARG A 64 -0.19 -9.07 2.47
CA ARG A 64 0.21 -7.86 3.18
C ARG A 64 1.33 -7.13 2.44
N TYR A 65 1.22 -5.83 2.38
CA TYR A 65 2.27 -4.93 1.92
C TYR A 65 2.37 -3.78 2.92
N ALA A 66 3.42 -3.79 3.73
CA ALA A 66 3.57 -2.92 4.90
C ALA A 66 2.36 -3.04 5.85
N ASP A 67 1.60 -1.97 6.02
CA ASP A 67 0.38 -1.87 6.83
C ASP A 67 -0.91 -2.16 6.04
N ASP A 68 -0.85 -2.21 4.70
CA ASP A 68 -1.98 -2.57 3.85
C ASP A 68 -2.17 -4.09 3.83
N ILE A 69 -3.33 -4.58 4.31
CA ILE A 69 -3.65 -6.00 4.43
C ILE A 69 -4.93 -6.32 3.65
N VAL A 70 -4.89 -7.38 2.86
CA VAL A 70 -6.07 -7.98 2.21
C VAL A 70 -6.21 -9.42 2.67
N VAL A 71 -7.39 -9.76 3.18
CA VAL A 71 -7.73 -11.11 3.63
C VAL A 71 -8.84 -11.66 2.74
N PHE A 72 -8.67 -12.89 2.28
CA PHE A 72 -9.61 -13.55 1.38
C PHE A 72 -10.54 -14.49 2.14
N ALA A 73 -11.84 -14.42 1.82
CA ALA A 73 -12.88 -15.27 2.41
C ALA A 73 -13.84 -15.77 1.34
N LYS A 74 -14.42 -16.97 1.56
CA LYS A 74 -15.36 -17.58 0.62
C LYS A 74 -16.79 -16.99 0.72
N SER A 75 -17.14 -16.34 1.82
CA SER A 75 -18.46 -15.77 2.06
C SER A 75 -18.38 -14.48 2.88
N LYS A 76 -19.43 -13.64 2.81
CA LYS A 76 -19.53 -12.42 3.58
C LYS A 76 -19.43 -12.69 5.09
N ARG A 77 -20.18 -13.68 5.61
CA ARG A 77 -20.13 -14.08 7.02
C ARG A 77 -18.75 -14.55 7.48
N ALA A 78 -18.02 -15.26 6.61
CA ALA A 78 -16.63 -15.65 6.90
C ALA A 78 -15.70 -14.43 6.91
N ALA A 79 -15.88 -13.49 5.98
CA ALA A 79 -15.09 -12.25 5.94
C ALA A 79 -15.31 -11.38 7.18
N GLU A 80 -16.55 -11.25 7.66
CA GLU A 80 -16.87 -10.50 8.89
C GLU A 80 -16.21 -11.13 10.11
N ARG A 81 -16.25 -12.46 10.24
CA ARG A 81 -15.56 -13.18 11.32
C ARG A 81 -14.03 -13.03 11.25
N LEU A 82 -13.45 -13.05 10.03
CA LEU A 82 -12.03 -12.84 9.85
C LEU A 82 -11.63 -11.41 10.18
N LEU A 83 -12.42 -10.41 9.80
CA LEU A 83 -12.19 -9.01 10.15
C LEU A 83 -12.12 -8.82 11.67
N GLU A 84 -13.07 -9.39 12.40
CA GLU A 84 -13.08 -9.33 13.87
C GLU A 84 -11.92 -10.10 14.50
N SER A 85 -11.52 -11.23 13.89
CA SER A 85 -10.36 -11.99 14.33
C SER A 85 -9.04 -11.25 14.10
N CYS A 86 -8.89 -10.58 12.95
CA CYS A 86 -7.75 -9.70 12.66
C CYS A 86 -7.68 -8.55 13.67
N ARG A 87 -8.83 -7.91 13.95
CA ARG A 87 -8.92 -6.85 14.94
C ARG A 87 -8.44 -7.30 16.31
N ARG A 88 -8.94 -8.43 16.81
CA ARG A 88 -8.51 -8.98 18.11
C ARG A 88 -7.02 -9.29 18.16
N CYS A 89 -6.44 -9.79 17.08
CA CYS A 89 -5.01 -10.04 17.01
C CYS A 89 -4.21 -8.73 17.00
N LEU A 90 -4.56 -7.78 16.13
CA LEU A 90 -3.86 -6.51 16.00
C LEU A 90 -4.00 -5.63 17.26
N GLU A 91 -5.23 -5.44 17.76
CA GLU A 91 -5.49 -4.56 18.92
C GLU A 91 -5.20 -5.26 20.25
N GLY A 92 -5.55 -6.54 20.37
CA GLY A 92 -5.38 -7.31 21.61
C GLY A 92 -3.95 -7.73 21.88
N LYS A 93 -3.31 -8.42 20.92
CA LYS A 93 -1.94 -8.92 21.05
C LYS A 93 -0.89 -7.87 20.74
N LEU A 94 -1.00 -7.23 19.56
CA LEU A 94 0.04 -6.34 19.05
C LEU A 94 -0.15 -4.88 19.47
N LYS A 95 -1.24 -4.56 20.15
CA LYS A 95 -1.55 -3.18 20.60
C LYS A 95 -1.54 -2.14 19.48
N LEU A 96 -1.84 -2.57 18.24
CA LEU A 96 -1.94 -1.72 17.06
C LEU A 96 -3.41 -1.32 16.86
N LYS A 97 -3.67 -0.05 16.58
CA LYS A 97 -5.02 0.44 16.26
C LYS A 97 -5.35 0.17 14.79
N MET A 98 -6.44 -0.54 14.54
CA MET A 98 -6.95 -0.75 13.19
C MET A 98 -7.78 0.45 12.74
N ASN A 99 -7.51 0.98 11.53
CA ASN A 99 -8.32 2.06 10.97
C ASN A 99 -9.68 1.51 10.51
N THR A 100 -10.72 1.76 11.31
CA THR A 100 -12.08 1.27 11.08
C THR A 100 -12.78 1.86 9.86
N GLU A 101 -12.43 3.10 9.48
CA GLU A 101 -13.01 3.75 8.29
C GLU A 101 -12.50 3.12 6.98
N LYS A 102 -11.23 2.69 6.97
CA LYS A 102 -10.61 2.07 5.80
C LYS A 102 -10.79 0.57 5.76
N SER A 103 -10.92 -0.08 6.92
CA SER A 103 -11.04 -1.53 7.04
C SER A 103 -12.49 -1.96 6.86
N LYS A 104 -12.78 -2.66 5.77
CA LYS A 104 -14.15 -3.04 5.40
C LYS A 104 -14.20 -4.38 4.68
N VAL A 105 -15.28 -5.10 4.91
CA VAL A 105 -15.62 -6.29 4.13
C VAL A 105 -16.19 -5.85 2.79
N THR A 106 -15.67 -6.40 1.72
CA THR A 106 -16.13 -6.09 0.37
C THR A 106 -16.25 -7.37 -0.48
N SER A 107 -17.21 -7.38 -1.40
CA SER A 107 -17.34 -8.47 -2.36
C SER A 107 -16.66 -8.11 -3.67
N ILE A 108 -15.87 -9.02 -4.22
CA ILE A 108 -15.25 -8.87 -5.55
C ILE A 108 -16.33 -8.68 -6.64
N PHE A 109 -17.52 -9.27 -6.44
CA PHE A 109 -18.62 -9.20 -7.41
C PHE A 109 -19.40 -7.86 -7.36
N ALA A 110 -19.47 -7.22 -6.19
CA ALA A 110 -20.25 -6.00 -5.96
C ALA A 110 -19.41 -4.71 -5.99
N GLN A 111 -18.09 -4.81 -6.14
CA GLN A 111 -17.21 -3.69 -5.83
C GLN A 111 -16.54 -3.07 -7.04
N LYS A 112 -17.01 -1.88 -7.38
CA LYS A 112 -16.28 -0.95 -8.25
C LYS A 112 -15.16 -0.18 -7.49
N ASN A 113 -15.07 -0.28 -6.17
CA ASN A 113 -14.24 0.58 -5.31
C ASN A 113 -13.17 -0.13 -4.47
N PHE A 114 -12.99 -1.47 -4.62
CA PHE A 114 -11.87 -2.15 -4.00
C PHE A 114 -10.56 -1.63 -4.57
N LYS A 115 -9.68 -1.15 -3.71
CA LYS A 115 -8.36 -0.64 -4.08
C LYS A 115 -7.30 -1.23 -3.18
N PHE A 116 -6.33 -1.89 -3.79
CA PHE A 116 -5.12 -2.36 -3.11
C PHE A 116 -3.91 -2.03 -3.97
N LEU A 117 -2.94 -1.29 -3.42
CA LEU A 117 -1.72 -0.86 -4.11
C LEU A 117 -1.97 -0.18 -5.48
N GLY A 118 -3.04 0.56 -5.60
CA GLY A 118 -3.41 1.22 -6.87
C GLY A 118 -4.14 0.35 -7.87
N PHE A 119 -4.30 -0.94 -7.59
CA PHE A 119 -5.06 -1.90 -8.40
C PHE A 119 -6.47 -2.10 -7.87
N CYS A 120 -7.33 -2.65 -8.72
CA CYS A 120 -8.62 -3.21 -8.34
C CYS A 120 -8.85 -4.55 -9.03
N LEU A 121 -9.66 -5.39 -8.41
CA LEU A 121 -10.12 -6.65 -8.99
C LEU A 121 -11.43 -6.41 -9.72
N SER A 122 -11.59 -7.05 -10.86
CA SER A 122 -12.82 -7.04 -11.66
C SER A 122 -13.11 -8.45 -12.15
N LYS A 123 -14.38 -8.71 -12.51
CA LYS A 123 -14.80 -9.98 -13.10
C LYS A 123 -15.41 -9.74 -14.45
N ASN A 124 -15.12 -10.62 -15.40
CA ASN A 124 -15.79 -10.75 -16.70
C ASN A 124 -16.20 -12.21 -16.93
N GLY A 125 -16.72 -12.53 -18.10
CA GLY A 125 -17.10 -13.89 -18.48
C GLY A 125 -15.94 -14.90 -18.39
N SER A 126 -14.71 -14.46 -18.60
CA SER A 126 -13.49 -15.30 -18.55
C SER A 126 -12.91 -15.47 -17.13
N GLY A 127 -13.45 -14.76 -16.12
CA GLY A 127 -12.98 -14.88 -14.73
C GLY A 127 -12.62 -13.56 -14.05
N ILE A 128 -11.75 -13.65 -13.03
CA ILE A 128 -11.27 -12.50 -12.27
C ILE A 128 -10.00 -11.97 -12.92
N TYR A 129 -9.91 -10.66 -13.12
CA TYR A 129 -8.75 -9.99 -13.68
C TYR A 129 -8.39 -8.73 -12.89
N ILE A 130 -7.13 -8.31 -13.01
CA ILE A 130 -6.58 -7.14 -12.32
C ILE A 130 -6.70 -5.92 -13.24
N ARG A 131 -7.11 -4.78 -12.70
CA ARG A 131 -7.16 -3.48 -13.39
C ARG A 131 -6.44 -2.41 -12.57
N ALA A 132 -5.95 -1.38 -13.24
CA ALA A 132 -5.56 -0.15 -12.57
C ALA A 132 -6.81 0.55 -12.01
N HIS A 133 -6.76 0.97 -10.75
CA HIS A 133 -7.88 1.64 -10.09
C HIS A 133 -8.10 3.04 -10.69
N ARG A 134 -9.37 3.46 -10.85
CA ARG A 134 -9.74 4.75 -11.46
C ARG A 134 -8.98 5.96 -10.88
N LYS A 135 -8.76 6.00 -9.56
CA LYS A 135 -7.97 7.05 -8.92
C LYS A 135 -6.51 7.06 -9.39
N SER A 136 -5.93 5.88 -9.69
CA SER A 136 -4.56 5.77 -10.21
C SER A 136 -4.48 6.25 -11.66
N LEU A 137 -5.49 5.92 -12.48
CA LEU A 137 -5.63 6.40 -13.86
C LEU A 137 -5.79 7.93 -13.90
N ASN A 138 -6.66 8.49 -13.06
CA ASN A 138 -6.87 9.94 -12.99
C ASN A 138 -5.59 10.67 -12.57
N LYS A 139 -4.89 10.20 -11.54
CA LYS A 139 -3.59 10.77 -11.14
C LYS A 139 -2.55 10.73 -12.27
N ALA A 140 -2.53 9.66 -13.08
CA ALA A 140 -1.64 9.59 -14.23
C ALA A 140 -2.02 10.61 -15.30
N LYS A 141 -3.31 10.74 -15.63
CA LYS A 141 -3.82 11.76 -16.58
C LYS A 141 -3.51 13.18 -16.11
N GLU A 142 -3.73 13.49 -14.83
CA GLU A 142 -3.39 14.78 -14.25
C GLU A 142 -1.89 15.07 -14.33
N LYS A 143 -1.06 14.08 -14.05
CA LYS A 143 0.40 14.21 -14.17
C LYS A 143 0.85 14.45 -15.60
N LEU A 144 0.27 13.73 -16.57
CA LEU A 144 0.55 13.95 -18.00
C LEU A 144 0.13 15.35 -18.44
N LYS A 145 -1.10 15.80 -18.10
CA LYS A 145 -1.55 17.17 -18.37
C LYS A 145 -0.60 18.21 -17.78
N LEU A 146 -0.10 17.96 -16.56
CA LEU A 146 0.85 18.84 -15.90
C LEU A 146 2.19 18.89 -16.64
N LEU A 147 2.71 17.75 -17.10
CA LEU A 147 3.98 17.65 -17.83
C LEU A 147 3.89 18.32 -19.22
N THR A 148 2.75 18.20 -19.91
CA THR A 148 2.53 18.71 -21.28
C THR A 148 1.93 20.12 -21.32
N LYS A 149 1.79 20.80 -20.18
CA LYS A 149 1.23 22.14 -20.11
C LYS A 149 2.08 23.14 -20.89
N ARG A 150 1.47 23.83 -21.89
CA ARG A 150 2.17 24.69 -22.85
C ARG A 150 2.84 25.94 -22.26
N ASN A 151 2.26 26.52 -21.22
CA ASN A 151 2.73 27.79 -20.61
C ASN A 151 3.91 27.64 -19.63
N ARG A 152 4.73 26.58 -19.75
CA ARG A 152 5.87 26.32 -18.85
C ARG A 152 7.22 26.85 -19.36
N GLY A 153 7.27 27.37 -20.57
CA GLY A 153 8.53 27.87 -21.17
C GLY A 153 9.65 26.84 -21.26
N ARG A 154 9.31 25.54 -21.36
CA ARG A 154 10.29 24.44 -21.37
C ARG A 154 10.58 23.96 -22.79
N ASN A 155 11.82 23.54 -23.03
CA ASN A 155 12.22 22.88 -24.27
C ASN A 155 11.41 21.61 -24.50
N VAL A 156 10.85 21.46 -25.72
CA VAL A 156 10.01 20.32 -26.10
C VAL A 156 10.73 18.97 -25.92
N ARG A 157 12.01 18.89 -26.26
CA ARG A 157 12.82 17.64 -26.07
C ARG A 157 12.85 17.22 -24.62
N ARG A 158 12.97 18.16 -23.68
CA ARG A 158 12.95 17.90 -22.23
C ARG A 158 11.59 17.42 -21.78
N VAL A 159 10.50 18.05 -22.23
CA VAL A 159 9.12 17.63 -21.96
C VAL A 159 8.89 16.20 -22.43
N MET A 160 9.27 15.87 -23.65
CA MET A 160 9.16 14.51 -24.21
C MET A 160 9.93 13.48 -23.39
N GLN A 161 11.13 13.83 -22.91
CA GLN A 161 11.90 12.94 -22.05
C GLN A 161 11.22 12.72 -20.69
N GLU A 162 10.72 13.78 -20.06
CA GLU A 162 9.98 13.68 -18.78
C GLU A 162 8.71 12.82 -18.92
N VAL A 163 7.95 13.00 -20.00
CA VAL A 163 6.77 12.19 -20.34
C VAL A 163 7.16 10.72 -20.56
N LYS A 164 8.20 10.46 -21.33
CA LYS A 164 8.71 9.11 -21.61
C LYS A 164 9.11 8.38 -20.33
N VAL A 165 9.86 9.03 -19.45
CA VAL A 165 10.28 8.45 -18.15
C VAL A 165 9.05 8.14 -17.29
N PHE A 166 8.11 9.08 -17.18
CA PHE A 166 6.88 8.88 -16.41
C PHE A 166 6.04 7.71 -16.95
N ILE A 167 5.76 7.70 -18.26
CA ILE A 167 4.94 6.64 -18.88
C ILE A 167 5.59 5.27 -18.72
N ARG A 168 6.91 5.14 -18.96
CA ARG A 168 7.62 3.88 -18.78
C ARG A 168 7.54 3.37 -17.35
N GLY A 169 7.78 4.22 -16.37
CA GLY A 169 7.68 3.85 -14.95
C GLY A 169 6.25 3.44 -14.57
N TRP A 170 5.25 4.18 -15.06
CA TRP A 170 3.85 3.90 -14.77
C TRP A 170 3.36 2.61 -15.42
N ILE A 171 3.66 2.39 -16.70
CA ILE A 171 3.35 1.14 -17.40
C ILE A 171 4.09 -0.04 -16.75
N GLY A 172 5.37 0.14 -16.41
CA GLY A 172 6.15 -0.89 -15.73
C GLY A 172 5.53 -1.34 -14.41
N TYR A 173 4.98 -0.40 -13.62
CA TYR A 173 4.29 -0.72 -12.37
C TYR A 173 2.95 -1.43 -12.61
N PHE A 174 2.14 -0.95 -13.57
CA PHE A 174 0.80 -1.48 -13.85
C PHE A 174 0.78 -2.60 -14.90
N ARG A 175 1.93 -3.13 -15.34
CA ARG A 175 2.02 -4.14 -16.42
C ARG A 175 1.22 -5.43 -16.18
N VAL A 176 0.96 -5.76 -14.89
CA VAL A 176 0.17 -6.94 -14.51
C VAL A 176 -1.34 -6.72 -14.64
N ALA A 177 -1.77 -5.49 -14.87
CA ALA A 177 -3.17 -5.13 -15.05
C ALA A 177 -3.59 -5.21 -16.52
N ASP A 178 -4.83 -5.59 -16.76
CA ASP A 178 -5.44 -5.46 -18.09
C ASP A 178 -5.70 -3.98 -18.39
N MET A 179 -4.85 -3.42 -19.25
CA MET A 179 -4.84 -1.99 -19.56
C MET A 179 -4.92 -1.66 -21.06
N LYS A 180 -5.00 -2.68 -21.93
CA LYS A 180 -4.98 -2.47 -23.37
C LYS A 180 -5.96 -1.39 -23.82
N ARG A 181 -7.25 -1.52 -23.48
CA ARG A 181 -8.30 -0.55 -23.83
C ARG A 181 -8.05 0.83 -23.21
N THR A 182 -7.51 0.88 -21.99
CA THR A 182 -7.22 2.15 -21.31
C THR A 182 -6.09 2.91 -22.00
N LEU A 183 -5.04 2.22 -22.40
CA LEU A 183 -3.90 2.83 -23.09
C LEU A 183 -4.31 3.32 -24.48
N MET A 184 -5.09 2.52 -25.24
CA MET A 184 -5.64 2.95 -26.53
C MET A 184 -6.45 4.25 -26.41
N SER A 185 -7.27 4.40 -25.35
CA SER A 185 -8.04 5.64 -25.11
C SER A 185 -7.19 6.85 -24.66
N TRP A 186 -5.91 6.69 -24.48
CA TRP A 186 -4.99 7.80 -24.16
C TRP A 186 -4.22 8.29 -25.40
N ASP A 187 -4.18 7.47 -26.44
CA ASP A 187 -3.54 7.81 -27.72
C ASP A 187 -4.48 8.67 -28.60
N GLU A 188 -5.79 8.72 -28.29
CA GLU A 188 -6.82 9.60 -28.88
C GLU A 188 -6.83 10.98 -28.17
#